data_c3c22ce8b0b560a5fe967f1dc3e40450
#
_entry.id   c3c22ce8b0b560a5fe967f1dc3e40450
#
_cell.length_a   1.000
_cell.length_b   1.000
_cell.length_c   1.000
_cell.angle_alpha   90.00
_cell.angle_beta   90.00
_cell.angle_gamma   90.00
#
_symmetry.space_group_name_H-M   'P 1'
#
loop_
_entity.id
_entity.type
_entity.pdbx_description
1 polymer ?
#
loop_
_entity_poly.entity_id
_entity_poly.type
_entity_poly.pdbx_seq_one_letter_code
_entity_poly.pdbx_strand_id
1 'polypeptide(L)'
;MSIIQLIAFLAGWAGQTTAAPPAPTVVFVCEHGAAKSVIATAYFNKLAAERHLPFRATFRGTTPQDDLSVRAVEGLKADGVAVPTGKPAAITDRDVAAATHIFAIGCTLPDTARRSGKSADWSDVPDDQGYGPMRDAIVRHVQQLLNELARQTSSRAVKVTVWTKS
;
A
#
# COMPACT_ATOMS: atom_id res chain seq x y z
N MET A 1 -52.55 37.87 34.13
CA MET A 1 -51.66 36.72 34.48
C MET A 1 -51.07 36.17 33.17
N SER A 2 -49.84 36.59 32.83
CA SER A 2 -49.15 36.23 31.60
C SER A 2 -48.20 35.07 31.87
N ILE A 3 -48.39 33.97 31.14
CA ILE A 3 -47.54 32.80 31.19
C ILE A 3 -46.49 32.98 30.07
N ILE A 4 -45.24 33.22 30.48
CA ILE A 4 -44.10 33.30 29.57
C ILE A 4 -43.62 31.89 29.30
N GLN A 5 -43.79 31.40 28.08
CA GLN A 5 -43.21 30.12 27.62
C GLN A 5 -41.73 30.29 27.29
N LEU A 6 -40.91 29.62 28.09
CA LEU A 6 -39.47 29.53 27.85
C LEU A 6 -39.22 28.43 26.81
N ILE A 7 -38.91 28.80 25.56
CA ILE A 7 -38.48 27.84 24.53
C ILE A 7 -36.98 27.60 24.69
N ALA A 8 -36.61 26.42 25.19
CA ALA A 8 -35.25 25.97 25.22
C ALA A 8 -34.79 25.50 23.84
N PHE A 9 -33.91 26.27 23.18
CA PHE A 9 -33.21 25.87 21.96
C PHE A 9 -32.13 24.86 22.31
N LEU A 10 -32.42 23.59 22.10
CA LEU A 10 -31.39 22.52 22.09
C LEU A 10 -30.67 22.58 20.73
N ALA A 11 -29.57 23.29 20.67
CA ALA A 11 -28.65 23.26 19.54
C ALA A 11 -27.99 21.87 19.51
N GLY A 12 -28.51 20.97 18.67
CA GLY A 12 -27.89 19.68 18.36
C GLY A 12 -26.54 19.88 17.67
N TRP A 13 -25.46 19.65 18.37
CA TRP A 13 -24.13 19.54 17.81
C TRP A 13 -24.06 18.26 16.98
N ALA A 14 -24.35 18.33 15.70
CA ALA A 14 -24.05 17.27 14.75
C ALA A 14 -22.53 17.16 14.63
N GLY A 15 -21.95 16.23 15.35
CA GLY A 15 -20.52 15.90 15.22
C GLY A 15 -20.25 15.46 13.78
N GLN A 16 -19.59 16.31 13.00
CA GLN A 16 -19.07 15.93 11.68
C GLN A 16 -17.94 14.93 11.90
N THR A 17 -18.26 13.65 11.69
CA THR A 17 -17.24 12.60 11.59
C THR A 17 -16.50 12.84 10.27
N THR A 18 -15.41 13.60 10.31
CA THR A 18 -14.47 13.69 9.20
C THR A 18 -13.85 12.31 9.01
N ALA A 19 -14.23 11.61 7.94
CA ALA A 19 -13.60 10.36 7.56
C ALA A 19 -12.08 10.59 7.45
N ALA A 20 -11.29 9.73 8.10
CA ALA A 20 -9.84 9.78 7.99
C ALA A 20 -9.43 9.72 6.51
N PRO A 21 -8.41 10.49 6.08
CA PRO A 21 -7.93 10.43 4.71
C PRO A 21 -7.52 9.00 4.36
N PRO A 22 -7.74 8.56 3.12
CA PRO A 22 -7.39 7.21 2.70
C PRO A 22 -5.91 6.94 2.92
N ALA A 23 -5.58 5.74 3.37
CA ALA A 23 -4.20 5.34 3.62
C ALA A 23 -3.36 5.47 2.33
N PRO A 24 -2.15 6.02 2.41
CA PRO A 24 -1.26 6.12 1.26
C PRO A 24 -0.95 4.73 0.71
N THR A 25 -1.12 4.57 -0.60
CA THR A 25 -1.09 3.26 -1.27
C THR A 25 0.21 3.05 -2.04
N VAL A 26 0.85 1.91 -1.81
CA VAL A 26 1.97 1.38 -2.60
C VAL A 26 1.42 0.35 -3.58
N VAL A 27 1.82 0.40 -4.85
CA VAL A 27 1.43 -0.56 -5.87
C VAL A 27 2.64 -1.38 -6.30
N PHE A 28 2.60 -2.69 -6.05
CA PHE A 28 3.59 -3.63 -6.57
C PHE A 28 3.10 -4.23 -7.88
N VAL A 29 3.95 -4.24 -8.90
CA VAL A 29 3.62 -4.69 -10.25
C VAL A 29 4.64 -5.73 -10.69
N CYS A 30 4.16 -6.87 -11.18
CA CYS A 30 4.99 -7.82 -11.92
C CYS A 30 4.27 -8.19 -13.22
N GLU A 31 4.85 -9.03 -14.08
CA GLU A 31 4.24 -9.34 -15.37
C GLU A 31 2.81 -9.88 -15.20
N HIS A 32 2.65 -10.96 -14.45
CA HIS A 32 1.36 -11.65 -14.33
C HIS A 32 0.49 -11.20 -13.14
N GLY A 33 0.98 -10.29 -12.29
CA GLY A 33 0.23 -9.86 -11.10
C GLY A 33 -0.09 -10.97 -10.09
N ALA A 34 0.63 -12.10 -10.13
CA ALA A 34 0.20 -13.33 -9.48
C ALA A 34 1.19 -13.93 -8.48
N ALA A 35 2.47 -13.61 -8.58
CA ALA A 35 3.52 -14.14 -7.71
C ALA A 35 4.30 -13.01 -7.00
N LYS A 36 5.30 -12.41 -7.66
CA LYS A 36 6.20 -11.42 -7.06
C LYS A 36 5.46 -10.25 -6.42
N SER A 37 4.53 -9.65 -7.14
CA SER A 37 3.72 -8.53 -6.62
C SER A 37 2.80 -8.94 -5.46
N VAL A 38 2.30 -10.18 -5.47
CA VAL A 38 1.48 -10.75 -4.39
C VAL A 38 2.31 -10.94 -3.12
N ILE A 39 3.50 -11.55 -3.25
CA ILE A 39 4.44 -11.75 -2.13
C ILE A 39 4.83 -10.39 -1.54
N ALA A 40 5.21 -9.42 -2.39
CA ALA A 40 5.57 -8.08 -1.96
C ALA A 40 4.43 -7.39 -1.19
N THR A 41 3.20 -7.47 -1.71
CA THR A 41 2.01 -6.92 -1.05
C THR A 41 1.76 -7.56 0.31
N ALA A 42 1.84 -8.89 0.40
CA ALA A 42 1.62 -9.64 1.63
C ALA A 42 2.59 -9.23 2.73
N TYR A 43 3.89 -9.27 2.43
CA TYR A 43 4.93 -8.88 3.40
C TYR A 43 4.90 -7.40 3.73
N PHE A 44 4.66 -6.53 2.75
CA PHE A 44 4.53 -5.11 3.01
C PHE A 44 3.40 -4.81 3.99
N ASN A 45 2.20 -5.32 3.74
CA ASN A 45 1.04 -5.07 4.60
C ASN A 45 1.24 -5.64 6.00
N LYS A 46 1.82 -6.84 6.13
CA LYS A 46 2.19 -7.44 7.43
C LYS A 46 3.17 -6.55 8.19
N LEU A 47 4.31 -6.22 7.59
CA LEU A 47 5.38 -5.48 8.26
C LEU A 47 5.02 -4.01 8.50
N ALA A 48 4.24 -3.38 7.63
CA ALA A 48 3.71 -2.03 7.86
C ALA A 48 2.77 -1.99 9.07
N ALA A 49 1.88 -2.97 9.20
CA ALA A 49 1.00 -3.10 10.36
C ALA A 49 1.77 -3.33 11.67
N GLU A 50 2.76 -4.22 11.67
CA GLU A 50 3.63 -4.47 12.83
C GLU A 50 4.42 -3.23 13.28
N ARG A 51 4.77 -2.36 12.33
CA ARG A 51 5.48 -1.09 12.59
C ARG A 51 4.55 0.10 12.79
N HIS A 52 3.23 -0.11 12.83
CA HIS A 52 2.21 0.94 12.95
C HIS A 52 2.32 2.04 11.89
N LEU A 53 2.79 1.70 10.68
CA LEU A 53 2.88 2.64 9.58
C LEU A 53 1.54 2.74 8.83
N PRO A 54 1.09 3.95 8.44
CA PRO A 54 -0.24 4.17 7.86
C PRO A 54 -0.32 3.81 6.37
N PHE A 55 0.59 2.98 5.86
CA PHE A 55 0.66 2.59 4.46
C PHE A 55 -0.09 1.30 4.18
N ARG A 56 -0.60 1.17 2.95
CA ARG A 56 -1.18 -0.07 2.42
C ARG A 56 -0.57 -0.37 1.07
N ALA A 57 -0.47 -1.65 0.74
CA ALA A 57 -0.04 -2.09 -0.57
C ALA A 57 -1.12 -2.88 -1.29
N THR A 58 -1.08 -2.84 -2.61
CA THR A 58 -1.86 -3.68 -3.52
C THR A 58 -0.97 -4.22 -4.63
N PHE A 59 -1.42 -5.29 -5.30
CA PHE A 59 -0.70 -5.94 -6.38
C PHE A 59 -1.41 -5.73 -7.72
N ARG A 60 -0.62 -5.65 -8.81
CA ARG A 60 -1.09 -5.54 -10.18
C ARG A 60 -0.16 -6.32 -11.11
N GLY A 61 -0.65 -6.58 -12.33
CA GLY A 61 0.13 -7.14 -13.43
C GLY A 61 0.21 -6.19 -14.61
N THR A 62 1.21 -6.37 -15.48
CA THR A 62 1.21 -5.73 -16.81
C THR A 62 0.43 -6.56 -17.81
N THR A 63 0.46 -7.89 -17.65
CA THR A 63 -0.29 -8.90 -18.42
C THR A 63 -0.86 -9.93 -17.43
N PRO A 64 -1.93 -9.58 -16.69
CA PRO A 64 -2.40 -10.41 -15.59
C PRO A 64 -2.91 -11.77 -16.06
N GLN A 65 -2.64 -12.81 -15.26
CA GLN A 65 -3.26 -14.11 -15.40
C GLN A 65 -4.55 -14.22 -14.57
N ASP A 66 -5.30 -15.32 -14.73
CA ASP A 66 -6.62 -15.47 -14.10
C ASP A 66 -6.57 -15.69 -12.58
N ASP A 67 -5.57 -16.40 -12.09
CA ASP A 67 -5.46 -16.78 -10.68
C ASP A 67 -4.09 -16.44 -10.08
N LEU A 68 -4.02 -16.42 -8.75
CA LEU A 68 -2.77 -16.27 -8.04
C LEU A 68 -1.87 -17.49 -8.25
N SER A 69 -0.56 -17.28 -8.27
CA SER A 69 0.41 -18.37 -8.35
C SER A 69 0.27 -19.32 -7.16
N VAL A 70 0.02 -20.61 -7.43
CA VAL A 70 -0.08 -21.65 -6.41
C VAL A 70 1.15 -21.65 -5.51
N ARG A 71 2.35 -21.56 -6.11
CA ARG A 71 3.63 -21.51 -5.38
C ARG A 71 3.70 -20.32 -4.45
N ALA A 72 3.24 -19.13 -4.86
CA ALA A 72 3.24 -17.94 -4.01
C ALA A 72 2.24 -18.09 -2.85
N VAL A 73 1.05 -18.61 -3.13
CA VAL A 73 0.00 -18.85 -2.12
C VAL A 73 0.46 -19.87 -1.07
N GLU A 74 1.00 -21.01 -1.50
CA GLU A 74 1.51 -22.06 -0.61
C GLU A 74 2.69 -21.57 0.22
N GLY A 75 3.64 -20.84 -0.40
CA GLY A 75 4.79 -20.27 0.29
C GLY A 75 4.38 -19.26 1.35
N LEU A 76 3.47 -18.33 1.04
CA LEU A 76 2.94 -17.37 2.02
C LEU A 76 2.24 -18.06 3.20
N LYS A 77 1.44 -19.09 2.92
CA LYS A 77 0.78 -19.88 3.98
C LYS A 77 1.82 -20.60 4.86
N ALA A 78 2.84 -21.19 4.27
CA ALA A 78 3.91 -21.86 5.02
C ALA A 78 4.69 -20.88 5.91
N ASP A 79 4.87 -19.63 5.46
CA ASP A 79 5.50 -18.56 6.24
C ASP A 79 4.56 -17.92 7.28
N GLY A 80 3.30 -18.35 7.38
CA GLY A 80 2.30 -17.74 8.27
C GLY A 80 1.92 -16.30 7.89
N VAL A 81 2.04 -15.96 6.60
CA VAL A 81 1.70 -14.64 6.05
C VAL A 81 0.35 -14.70 5.35
N ALA A 82 -0.54 -13.77 5.67
CA ALA A 82 -1.85 -13.70 5.04
C ALA A 82 -1.74 -13.46 3.53
N VAL A 83 -2.39 -14.32 2.74
CA VAL A 83 -2.47 -14.15 1.29
C VAL A 83 -3.38 -12.96 0.98
N PRO A 84 -2.94 -11.98 0.17
CA PRO A 84 -3.78 -10.86 -0.23
C PRO A 84 -5.04 -11.35 -0.94
N THR A 85 -6.15 -10.68 -0.66
CA THR A 85 -7.44 -10.98 -1.31
C THR A 85 -7.50 -10.37 -2.71
N GLY A 86 -8.29 -10.98 -3.59
CA GLY A 86 -8.52 -10.52 -4.96
C GLY A 86 -7.83 -11.37 -6.00
N LYS A 87 -8.12 -11.07 -7.27
CA LYS A 87 -7.53 -11.70 -8.45
C LYS A 87 -6.46 -10.80 -9.06
N PRO A 88 -5.51 -11.37 -9.83
CA PRO A 88 -4.62 -10.60 -10.67
C PRO A 88 -5.41 -9.63 -11.56
N ALA A 89 -4.97 -8.39 -11.64
CA ALA A 89 -5.59 -7.36 -12.46
C ALA A 89 -4.53 -6.46 -13.09
N ALA A 90 -4.82 -5.90 -14.26
CA ALA A 90 -3.92 -4.98 -14.92
C ALA A 90 -3.77 -3.68 -14.09
N ILE A 91 -2.56 -3.11 -14.10
CA ILE A 91 -2.37 -1.77 -13.58
C ILE A 91 -3.11 -0.77 -14.45
N THR A 92 -3.85 0.15 -13.83
CA THR A 92 -4.66 1.17 -14.49
C THR A 92 -4.14 2.58 -14.22
N ASP A 93 -4.54 3.56 -15.03
CA ASP A 93 -4.23 4.97 -14.77
C ASP A 93 -4.82 5.45 -13.43
N ARG A 94 -5.92 4.86 -12.99
CA ARG A 94 -6.50 5.12 -11.66
C ARG A 94 -5.57 4.62 -10.54
N ASP A 95 -4.98 3.44 -10.69
CA ASP A 95 -3.99 2.93 -9.75
C ASP A 95 -2.77 3.86 -9.70
N VAL A 96 -2.27 4.31 -10.86
CA VAL A 96 -1.14 5.24 -10.96
C VAL A 96 -1.46 6.59 -10.30
N ALA A 97 -2.65 7.13 -10.52
CA ALA A 97 -3.08 8.39 -9.91
C ALA A 97 -3.15 8.30 -8.38
N ALA A 98 -3.74 7.22 -7.87
CA ALA A 98 -3.95 6.99 -6.44
C ALA A 98 -2.68 6.55 -5.69
N ALA A 99 -1.72 5.93 -6.38
CA ALA A 99 -0.48 5.46 -5.77
C ALA A 99 0.39 6.59 -5.24
N THR A 100 1.02 6.37 -4.10
CA THR A 100 2.14 7.17 -3.60
C THR A 100 3.48 6.66 -4.14
N HIS A 101 3.60 5.34 -4.32
CA HIS A 101 4.77 4.66 -4.87
C HIS A 101 4.33 3.48 -5.73
N ILE A 102 5.09 3.20 -6.79
CA ILE A 102 4.87 2.07 -7.71
C ILE A 102 6.20 1.33 -7.86
N PHE A 103 6.20 0.02 -7.64
CA PHE A 103 7.40 -0.82 -7.78
C PHE A 103 7.19 -1.87 -8.87
N ALA A 104 7.99 -1.80 -9.91
CA ALA A 104 8.12 -2.88 -10.89
C ALA A 104 9.00 -3.99 -10.30
N ILE A 105 8.57 -5.24 -10.44
CA ILE A 105 9.35 -6.40 -9.98
C ILE A 105 9.62 -7.30 -11.18
N GLY A 106 10.70 -6.98 -11.91
CA GLY A 106 11.11 -7.70 -13.11
C GLY A 106 10.08 -7.63 -14.24
N CYS A 107 9.48 -6.46 -14.46
CA CYS A 107 8.56 -6.20 -15.57
C CYS A 107 8.69 -4.76 -16.07
N THR A 108 8.25 -4.51 -17.30
CA THR A 108 8.20 -3.15 -17.87
C THR A 108 6.84 -2.52 -17.55
N LEU A 109 6.84 -1.42 -16.80
CA LEU A 109 5.63 -0.67 -16.50
C LEU A 109 5.07 0.05 -17.74
N PRO A 110 3.75 0.29 -17.80
CA PRO A 110 3.15 1.20 -18.78
C PRO A 110 3.73 2.61 -18.71
N ASP A 111 3.67 3.34 -19.80
CA ASP A 111 4.22 4.69 -19.93
C ASP A 111 3.69 5.68 -18.91
N THR A 112 2.41 5.61 -18.59
CA THR A 112 1.76 6.44 -17.56
C THR A 112 2.41 6.22 -16.18
N ALA A 113 2.66 4.97 -15.81
CA ALA A 113 3.33 4.64 -14.55
C ALA A 113 4.80 5.07 -14.56
N ARG A 114 5.54 4.81 -15.66
CA ARG A 114 6.96 5.20 -15.79
C ARG A 114 7.17 6.71 -15.70
N ARG A 115 6.28 7.49 -16.31
CA ARG A 115 6.34 8.97 -16.32
C ARG A 115 5.75 9.65 -15.10
N SER A 116 5.16 8.88 -14.18
CA SER A 116 4.50 9.42 -12.98
C SER A 116 5.47 10.05 -11.97
N GLY A 117 6.76 9.78 -12.06
CA GLY A 117 7.76 10.16 -11.05
C GLY A 117 7.63 9.40 -9.72
N LYS A 118 6.78 8.37 -9.66
CA LYS A 118 6.50 7.58 -8.44
C LYS A 118 7.04 6.15 -8.54
N SER A 119 7.63 5.77 -9.67
CA SER A 119 8.03 4.39 -9.96
C SER A 119 9.50 4.13 -9.66
N ALA A 120 9.77 2.92 -9.17
CA ALA A 120 11.09 2.33 -9.01
C ALA A 120 11.07 0.87 -9.48
N ASP A 121 12.25 0.28 -9.68
CA ASP A 121 12.39 -1.09 -10.20
C ASP A 121 13.17 -1.96 -9.21
N TRP A 122 12.68 -3.18 -9.00
CA TRP A 122 13.31 -4.27 -8.28
C TRP A 122 13.63 -5.42 -9.25
N SER A 123 14.48 -5.12 -10.25
CA SER A 123 14.85 -6.07 -11.31
C SER A 123 15.78 -7.21 -10.83
N ASP A 124 16.38 -7.07 -9.64
CA ASP A 124 17.26 -8.06 -9.02
C ASP A 124 16.51 -9.20 -8.30
N VAL A 125 15.16 -9.18 -8.28
CA VAL A 125 14.36 -10.27 -7.70
C VAL A 125 14.36 -11.47 -8.64
N PRO A 126 14.90 -12.63 -8.21
CA PRO A 126 15.03 -13.80 -9.08
C PRO A 126 13.67 -14.43 -9.43
N ASP A 127 13.54 -14.97 -10.64
CA ASP A 127 12.34 -15.64 -11.13
C ASP A 127 12.42 -17.17 -11.07
N ASP A 128 13.58 -17.75 -11.31
CA ASP A 128 13.82 -19.15 -11.60
C ASP A 128 14.31 -20.00 -10.41
N GLN A 129 14.64 -19.37 -9.30
CA GLN A 129 15.22 -20.03 -8.14
C GLN A 129 14.19 -20.53 -7.11
N GLY A 130 12.90 -20.48 -7.45
CA GLY A 130 11.83 -20.90 -6.56
C GLY A 130 11.36 -19.83 -5.57
N TYR A 131 10.44 -20.21 -4.67
CA TYR A 131 9.78 -19.28 -3.74
C TYR A 131 10.75 -18.65 -2.73
N GLY A 132 11.63 -19.46 -2.11
CA GLY A 132 12.51 -18.98 -1.03
C GLY A 132 13.40 -17.81 -1.44
N PRO A 133 14.30 -17.96 -2.43
CA PRO A 133 15.15 -16.86 -2.90
C PRO A 133 14.38 -15.64 -3.39
N MET A 134 13.27 -15.85 -4.11
CA MET A 134 12.36 -14.78 -4.56
C MET A 134 11.79 -14.01 -3.36
N ARG A 135 11.23 -14.72 -2.38
CA ARG A 135 10.69 -14.13 -1.15
C ARG A 135 11.76 -13.35 -0.39
N ASP A 136 12.94 -13.91 -0.23
CA ASP A 136 14.01 -13.28 0.55
C ASP A 136 14.48 -11.97 -0.10
N ALA A 137 14.60 -11.93 -1.42
CA ALA A 137 14.91 -10.70 -2.15
C ALA A 137 13.82 -9.65 -1.97
N ILE A 138 12.55 -10.04 -2.16
CA ILE A 138 11.40 -9.15 -1.97
C ILE A 138 11.34 -8.60 -0.54
N VAL A 139 11.54 -9.44 0.47
CA VAL A 139 11.48 -9.03 1.89
C VAL A 139 12.58 -8.02 2.22
N ARG A 140 13.79 -8.18 1.70
CA ARG A 140 14.86 -7.17 1.85
C ARG A 140 14.44 -5.81 1.29
N HIS A 141 13.91 -5.77 0.07
CA HIS A 141 13.40 -4.54 -0.54
C HIS A 141 12.25 -3.91 0.25
N VAL A 142 11.28 -4.73 0.68
CA VAL A 142 10.16 -4.27 1.51
C VAL A 142 10.65 -3.65 2.83
N GLN A 143 11.62 -4.27 3.49
CA GLN A 143 12.19 -3.73 4.73
C GLN A 143 12.89 -2.40 4.52
N GLN A 144 13.67 -2.25 3.44
CA GLN A 144 14.31 -0.99 3.08
C GLN A 144 13.28 0.10 2.79
N LEU A 145 12.27 -0.20 1.99
CA LEU A 145 11.16 0.71 1.69
C LEU A 145 10.44 1.18 2.96
N LEU A 146 10.09 0.25 3.85
CA LEU A 146 9.42 0.60 5.11
C LEU A 146 10.28 1.49 6.02
N ASN A 147 11.61 1.29 6.03
CA ASN A 147 12.54 2.16 6.75
C ASN A 147 12.54 3.59 6.16
N GLU A 148 12.47 3.73 4.84
CA GLU A 148 12.39 5.03 4.17
C GLU A 148 11.06 5.74 4.46
N LEU A 149 9.96 5.02 4.36
CA LEU A 149 8.62 5.53 4.64
C LEU A 149 8.47 5.98 6.10
N ALA A 150 9.04 5.22 7.04
CA ALA A 150 9.05 5.59 8.46
C ALA A 150 9.81 6.91 8.69
N ARG A 151 10.98 7.09 8.06
CA ARG A 151 11.74 8.36 8.14
C ARG A 151 10.95 9.55 7.57
N GLN A 152 10.30 9.37 6.42
CA GLN A 152 9.48 10.42 5.80
C GLN A 152 8.29 10.82 6.68
N THR A 153 7.62 9.86 7.31
CA THR A 153 6.50 10.10 8.22
C THR A 153 6.95 10.90 9.44
N SER A 154 8.08 10.53 10.05
CA SER A 154 8.65 11.23 11.21
C SER A 154 9.04 12.66 10.86
N SER A 155 9.67 12.89 9.72
CA SER A 155 10.09 14.22 9.26
C SER A 155 8.89 15.14 8.99
N ARG A 156 7.77 14.60 8.49
CA ARG A 156 6.53 15.36 8.28
C ARG A 156 5.89 15.76 9.60
N ALA A 157 5.84 14.85 10.58
CA ALA A 157 5.27 15.13 11.89
C ALA A 157 6.01 16.28 12.61
N VAL A 158 7.34 16.29 12.55
CA VAL A 158 8.18 17.35 13.14
C VAL A 158 7.90 18.72 12.49
N LYS A 159 7.79 18.78 11.15
CA LYS A 159 7.49 20.04 10.44
C LYS A 159 6.13 20.64 10.83
N VAL A 160 5.10 19.83 10.98
CA VAL A 160 3.76 20.30 11.37
C VAL A 160 3.77 20.89 12.78
N THR A 161 4.49 20.29 13.72
CA THR A 161 4.54 20.77 15.12
C THR A 161 5.23 22.12 15.27
N VAL A 162 6.17 22.46 14.39
CA VAL A 162 6.89 23.77 14.43
C VAL A 162 6.00 24.93 13.98
N TRP A 163 5.06 24.73 13.05
CA TRP A 163 4.17 25.77 12.53
C TRP A 163 2.98 26.12 13.44
N THR A 164 2.65 25.27 14.40
CA THR A 164 1.52 25.50 15.33
C THR A 164 1.92 26.24 16.61
N LYS A 165 3.19 26.59 16.78
CA LYS A 165 3.71 27.32 17.97
C LYS A 165 4.11 28.78 17.71
N SER A 166 3.69 29.37 16.57
CA SER A 166 3.91 30.79 16.26
C SER A 166 2.63 31.58 16.36
#